data_4a6469eb36ab238729884a113ddb3744
#
_entry.id   4a6469eb36ab238729884a113ddb3744
#
_cell.length_a   1.000
_cell.length_b   1.000
_cell.length_c   1.000
_cell.angle_alpha   90.00
_cell.angle_beta   90.00
_cell.angle_gamma   90.00
#
_symmetry.space_group_name_H-M   'P 1'
#
loop_
_entity.id
_entity.type
_entity.pdbx_description
1 polymer ?
#
loop_
_entity_poly.entity_id
_entity_poly.type
_entity_poly.pdbx_seq_one_letter_code
_entity_poly.pdbx_strand_id
1 'polypeptide(L)'
;MTSLQRWNIAAGNFFFRYRNALFPVIFSITTLVARPRLLFHDNFSEHFLAVAGAGVAIMGEGVRLATIGFRYIERGGRQGRVYASRLVRRGMYGVTRNPMYLGNLLIVTGLGLMTESPTVWLIVLPFFYFVYQAIVCAEEAFLRGRFEAGYAQYCATVNRFLPTIGRMRRAFAGTRFHWKRAVRQDLSTLIALSLGLVLIPLWRIYFLEGRVSAKALLPQTLAKVTVILILYVILHYLKKRKLLT
;
A
#
# COMPACT_ATOMS: atom_id res chain seq x y z
N MET A 1 22.56 -15.91 -12.69
CA MET A 1 21.37 -15.05 -12.88
C MET A 1 20.99 -15.01 -14.36
N THR A 2 19.73 -15.29 -14.67
CA THR A 2 19.20 -15.19 -16.05
C THR A 2 19.10 -13.72 -16.50
N SER A 3 19.00 -13.49 -17.83
CA SER A 3 18.76 -12.14 -18.38
C SER A 3 17.49 -11.50 -17.83
N LEU A 4 16.42 -12.28 -17.69
CA LEU A 4 15.13 -11.84 -17.12
C LEU A 4 15.27 -11.40 -15.64
N GLN A 5 16.07 -12.13 -14.85
CA GLN A 5 16.31 -11.73 -13.46
C GLN A 5 17.06 -10.40 -13.36
N ARG A 6 18.06 -10.19 -14.21
CA ARG A 6 18.81 -8.91 -14.28
C ARG A 6 17.91 -7.75 -14.66
N TRP A 7 17.04 -7.96 -15.66
CA TRP A 7 16.06 -6.96 -16.08
C TRP A 7 15.08 -6.60 -14.96
N ASN A 8 14.49 -7.58 -14.27
CA ASN A 8 13.59 -7.35 -13.15
C ASN A 8 14.24 -6.56 -12.01
N ILE A 9 15.51 -6.83 -11.71
CA ILE A 9 16.28 -6.10 -10.69
C ILE A 9 16.53 -4.65 -11.13
N ALA A 10 16.90 -4.43 -12.40
CA ALA A 10 17.10 -3.09 -12.93
C ALA A 10 15.82 -2.26 -12.91
N ALA A 11 14.70 -2.83 -13.39
CA ALA A 11 13.38 -2.23 -13.31
C ALA A 11 12.97 -1.93 -11.85
N GLY A 12 13.22 -2.88 -10.94
CA GLY A 12 12.94 -2.72 -9.52
C GLY A 12 13.72 -1.57 -8.88
N ASN A 13 14.99 -1.41 -9.18
CA ASN A 13 15.81 -0.29 -8.71
C ASN A 13 15.32 1.05 -9.25
N PHE A 14 14.91 1.09 -10.53
CA PHE A 14 14.30 2.26 -11.13
C PHE A 14 13.00 2.66 -10.40
N PHE A 15 12.06 1.74 -10.26
CA PHE A 15 10.79 2.00 -9.57
C PHE A 15 11.00 2.35 -8.10
N PHE A 16 11.91 1.68 -7.41
CA PHE A 16 12.24 2.00 -6.03
C PHE A 16 12.73 3.44 -5.88
N ARG A 17 13.58 3.90 -6.78
CA ARG A 17 14.14 5.26 -6.77
C ARG A 17 13.09 6.32 -7.02
N TYR A 18 12.22 6.11 -8.02
CA TYR A 18 11.31 7.14 -8.53
C TYR A 18 9.86 7.01 -8.04
N ARG A 19 9.53 5.99 -7.23
CA ARG A 19 8.15 5.70 -6.77
C ARG A 19 7.40 6.89 -6.18
N ASN A 20 8.10 7.78 -5.46
CA ASN A 20 7.48 8.93 -4.79
C ASN A 20 6.95 9.97 -5.79
N ALA A 21 7.52 10.03 -7.00
CA ALA A 21 7.03 10.88 -8.08
C ALA A 21 6.13 10.10 -9.04
N LEU A 22 6.50 8.87 -9.41
CA LEU A 22 5.76 8.05 -10.36
C LEU A 22 4.36 7.70 -9.88
N PHE A 23 4.19 7.30 -8.63
CA PHE A 23 2.88 6.85 -8.16
C PHE A 23 1.83 7.96 -8.16
N PRO A 24 2.09 9.18 -7.64
CA PRO A 24 1.15 10.29 -7.79
C PRO A 24 0.80 10.60 -9.25
N VAL A 25 1.79 10.59 -10.15
CA VAL A 25 1.57 10.83 -11.58
C VAL A 25 0.67 9.75 -12.19
N ILE A 26 0.95 8.46 -11.91
CA ILE A 26 0.12 7.35 -12.41
C ILE A 26 -1.30 7.44 -11.87
N PHE A 27 -1.49 7.73 -10.59
CA PHE A 27 -2.84 7.91 -10.02
C PHE A 27 -3.57 9.09 -10.65
N SER A 28 -2.89 10.23 -10.89
CA SER A 28 -3.49 11.38 -11.57
C SER A 28 -3.92 11.04 -13.00
N ILE A 29 -3.04 10.39 -13.77
CA ILE A 29 -3.37 9.95 -15.14
C ILE A 29 -4.53 8.95 -15.10
N THR A 30 -4.51 8.00 -14.17
CA THR A 30 -5.59 7.02 -14.01
C THR A 30 -6.92 7.71 -13.75
N THR A 31 -6.98 8.69 -12.86
CA THR A 31 -8.20 9.44 -12.55
C THR A 31 -8.74 10.20 -13.76
N LEU A 32 -7.86 10.70 -14.63
CA LEU A 32 -8.23 11.44 -15.82
C LEU A 32 -8.70 10.54 -16.98
N VAL A 33 -8.07 9.37 -17.16
CA VAL A 33 -8.27 8.49 -18.32
C VAL A 33 -9.25 7.36 -18.04
N ALA A 34 -9.19 6.76 -16.86
CA ALA A 34 -10.06 5.66 -16.50
C ALA A 34 -11.53 6.15 -16.36
N ARG A 35 -12.44 5.29 -16.77
CA ARG A 35 -13.89 5.54 -16.66
C ARG A 35 -14.51 4.36 -15.91
N PRO A 36 -15.31 4.63 -14.89
CA PRO A 36 -16.14 3.60 -14.27
C PRO A 36 -17.19 3.15 -15.28
N ARG A 37 -17.60 1.90 -15.18
CA ARG A 37 -18.70 1.32 -15.94
C ARG A 37 -19.48 0.41 -15.02
N LEU A 38 -20.79 0.45 -15.10
CA LEU A 38 -21.63 -0.53 -14.42
C LEU A 38 -21.36 -1.90 -15.02
N LEU A 39 -20.63 -2.74 -14.31
CA LEU A 39 -20.30 -4.11 -14.72
C LEU A 39 -21.40 -5.08 -14.34
N PHE A 40 -22.13 -4.74 -13.31
CA PHE A 40 -23.27 -5.47 -12.81
C PHE A 40 -24.48 -4.53 -12.85
N HIS A 41 -25.62 -5.00 -13.31
CA HIS A 41 -26.82 -4.17 -13.47
C HIS A 41 -27.72 -4.24 -12.22
N ASP A 42 -27.14 -4.59 -11.06
CA ASP A 42 -27.85 -4.70 -9.79
C ASP A 42 -27.15 -3.91 -8.68
N ASN A 43 -27.92 -3.18 -7.91
CA ASN A 43 -27.43 -2.35 -6.81
C ASN A 43 -26.65 -3.13 -5.75
N PHE A 44 -26.98 -4.43 -5.55
CA PHE A 44 -26.31 -5.26 -4.56
C PHE A 44 -24.82 -5.47 -4.92
N SER A 45 -24.55 -5.90 -6.16
CA SER A 45 -23.17 -6.18 -6.61
C SER A 45 -22.30 -4.92 -6.61
N GLU A 46 -22.86 -3.76 -6.95
CA GLU A 46 -22.17 -2.48 -6.89
C GLU A 46 -21.76 -2.10 -5.47
N HIS A 47 -22.73 -2.13 -4.54
CA HIS A 47 -22.43 -1.85 -3.13
C HIS A 47 -21.46 -2.86 -2.53
N PHE A 48 -21.61 -4.13 -2.90
CA PHE A 48 -20.70 -5.19 -2.44
C PHE A 48 -19.26 -4.93 -2.89
N LEU A 49 -19.02 -4.58 -4.15
CA LEU A 49 -17.68 -4.26 -4.66
C LEU A 49 -17.06 -3.04 -3.96
N ALA A 50 -17.86 -1.99 -3.75
CA ALA A 50 -17.40 -0.80 -3.05
C ALA A 50 -17.00 -1.12 -1.59
N VAL A 51 -17.85 -1.83 -0.86
CA VAL A 51 -17.59 -2.21 0.55
C VAL A 51 -16.47 -3.22 0.66
N ALA A 52 -16.45 -4.26 -0.18
CA ALA A 52 -15.39 -5.25 -0.20
C ALA A 52 -14.04 -4.62 -0.57
N GLY A 53 -14.03 -3.74 -1.57
CA GLY A 53 -12.84 -2.98 -1.96
C GLY A 53 -12.31 -2.11 -0.82
N ALA A 54 -13.18 -1.36 -0.14
CA ALA A 54 -12.82 -0.58 1.05
C ALA A 54 -12.25 -1.47 2.16
N GLY A 55 -12.88 -2.61 2.43
CA GLY A 55 -12.41 -3.60 3.41
C GLY A 55 -11.02 -4.13 3.09
N VAL A 56 -10.77 -4.50 1.83
CA VAL A 56 -9.45 -4.97 1.36
C VAL A 56 -8.40 -3.87 1.50
N ALA A 57 -8.73 -2.62 1.16
CA ALA A 57 -7.80 -1.49 1.30
C ALA A 57 -7.46 -1.21 2.78
N ILE A 58 -8.46 -1.21 3.66
CA ILE A 58 -8.29 -1.03 5.12
C ILE A 58 -7.45 -2.19 5.70
N MET A 59 -7.71 -3.43 5.28
CA MET A 59 -6.89 -4.59 5.68
C MET A 59 -5.43 -4.41 5.25
N GLY A 60 -5.19 -3.90 4.04
CA GLY A 60 -3.84 -3.58 3.55
C GLY A 60 -3.11 -2.57 4.43
N GLU A 61 -3.79 -1.52 4.85
CA GLU A 61 -3.25 -0.54 5.79
C GLU A 61 -2.99 -1.16 7.18
N GLY A 62 -3.90 -2.02 7.65
CA GLY A 62 -3.70 -2.80 8.88
C GLY A 62 -2.42 -3.63 8.86
N VAL A 63 -2.13 -4.31 7.75
CA VAL A 63 -0.87 -5.05 7.55
C VAL A 63 0.35 -4.13 7.63
N ARG A 64 0.28 -2.92 7.05
CA ARG A 64 1.36 -1.93 7.09
C ARG A 64 1.58 -1.39 8.50
N LEU A 65 0.50 -0.98 9.18
CA LEU A 65 0.56 -0.51 10.56
C LEU A 65 1.11 -1.58 11.50
N ALA A 66 0.68 -2.84 11.34
CA ALA A 66 1.22 -3.97 12.10
C ALA A 66 2.73 -4.16 11.83
N THR A 67 3.15 -4.05 10.57
CA THR A 67 4.56 -4.17 10.19
C THR A 67 5.43 -3.13 10.90
N ILE A 68 5.01 -1.88 10.89
CA ILE A 68 5.75 -0.75 11.49
C ILE A 68 5.61 -0.76 13.02
N GLY A 69 4.41 -1.03 13.52
CA GLY A 69 4.09 -0.98 14.95
C GLY A 69 4.78 -2.06 15.78
N PHE A 70 4.89 -3.29 15.25
CA PHE A 70 5.55 -4.38 15.98
C PHE A 70 7.07 -4.37 15.87
N ARG A 71 7.66 -3.80 14.80
CA ARG A 71 9.12 -3.73 14.65
C ARG A 71 9.56 -2.45 13.97
N TYR A 72 10.67 -1.91 14.47
CA TYR A 72 11.35 -0.82 13.76
C TYR A 72 12.00 -1.38 12.50
N ILE A 73 11.74 -0.72 11.38
CA ILE A 73 12.32 -1.01 10.08
C ILE A 73 12.89 0.26 9.46
N GLU A 74 13.99 0.13 8.73
CA GLU A 74 14.54 1.21 7.91
C GLU A 74 13.74 1.28 6.62
N ARG A 75 12.86 2.30 6.53
CA ARG A 75 11.98 2.47 5.37
C ARG A 75 12.61 3.41 4.35
N GLY A 76 12.33 3.10 3.08
CA GLY A 76 12.65 4.02 2.00
C GLY A 76 14.06 3.93 1.45
N GLY A 77 14.91 3.11 2.04
CA GLY A 77 16.32 3.00 1.64
C GLY A 77 17.14 4.24 2.00
N ARG A 78 18.32 4.36 1.41
CA ARG A 78 19.18 5.56 1.53
C ARG A 78 19.51 6.12 0.15
N GLN A 79 19.37 7.41 -0.04
CA GLN A 79 19.67 8.11 -1.30
C GLN A 79 18.99 7.48 -2.54
N GLY A 80 17.71 7.05 -2.38
CA GLY A 80 16.96 6.42 -3.46
C GLY A 80 17.41 4.98 -3.81
N ARG A 81 18.26 4.36 -3.00
CA ARG A 81 18.73 2.98 -3.17
C ARG A 81 18.23 2.08 -2.06
N VAL A 82 18.05 0.81 -2.33
CA VAL A 82 17.73 -0.21 -1.33
C VAL A 82 18.84 -0.25 -0.27
N TYR A 83 18.44 -0.23 0.99
CA TYR A 83 19.37 -0.30 2.12
C TYR A 83 18.73 -1.01 3.33
N ALA A 84 19.51 -1.84 4.00
CA ALA A 84 19.16 -2.44 5.28
C ALA A 84 20.42 -2.64 6.13
N SER A 85 20.44 -2.15 7.35
CA SER A 85 21.57 -2.36 8.29
C SER A 85 21.50 -3.74 8.94
N ARG A 86 20.31 -4.31 9.08
CA ARG A 86 20.05 -5.62 9.71
C ARG A 86 18.91 -6.36 9.03
N LEU A 87 18.94 -7.70 9.10
CA LEU A 87 17.85 -8.55 8.64
C LEU A 87 16.78 -8.69 9.72
N VAL A 88 15.59 -8.12 9.47
CA VAL A 88 14.43 -8.21 10.37
C VAL A 88 13.68 -9.51 10.08
N ARG A 89 13.47 -10.36 11.10
CA ARG A 89 12.83 -11.69 10.98
C ARG A 89 11.66 -11.90 11.94
N ARG A 90 11.28 -10.90 12.74
CA ARG A 90 10.20 -10.97 13.75
C ARG A 90 9.07 -9.97 13.41
N GLY A 91 7.94 -10.08 14.11
CA GLY A 91 6.72 -9.36 13.78
C GLY A 91 6.19 -9.82 12.42
N MET A 92 5.62 -8.93 11.62
CA MET A 92 5.09 -9.27 10.30
C MET A 92 6.13 -9.89 9.36
N TYR A 93 7.43 -9.55 9.51
CA TYR A 93 8.51 -10.19 8.75
C TYR A 93 8.76 -11.67 9.14
N GLY A 94 8.26 -12.13 10.26
CA GLY A 94 8.26 -13.56 10.62
C GLY A 94 7.10 -14.34 9.99
N VAL A 95 6.13 -13.65 9.39
CA VAL A 95 4.92 -14.19 8.77
C VAL A 95 5.01 -14.16 7.24
N THR A 96 5.49 -13.06 6.68
CA THR A 96 5.76 -12.89 5.24
C THR A 96 7.02 -12.07 5.05
N ARG A 97 7.79 -12.32 3.98
CA ARG A 97 9.05 -11.61 3.73
C ARG A 97 8.84 -10.15 3.33
N ASN A 98 7.70 -9.84 2.69
CA ASN A 98 7.44 -8.53 2.10
C ASN A 98 6.11 -7.92 2.60
N PRO A 99 5.90 -7.78 3.94
CA PRO A 99 4.61 -7.36 4.50
C PRO A 99 4.21 -5.95 4.09
N MET A 100 5.17 -5.02 3.93
CA MET A 100 4.89 -3.65 3.48
C MET A 100 4.34 -3.63 2.05
N TYR A 101 4.92 -4.45 1.15
CA TYR A 101 4.46 -4.55 -0.24
C TYR A 101 3.16 -5.32 -0.35
N LEU A 102 2.94 -6.35 0.48
CA LEU A 102 1.65 -7.01 0.58
C LEU A 102 0.55 -6.01 0.97
N GLY A 103 0.80 -5.17 1.99
CA GLY A 103 -0.14 -4.12 2.38
C GLY A 103 -0.41 -3.12 1.25
N ASN A 104 0.63 -2.69 0.52
CA ASN A 104 0.46 -1.82 -0.64
C ASN A 104 -0.39 -2.46 -1.75
N LEU A 105 -0.14 -3.72 -2.08
CA LEU A 105 -0.92 -4.45 -3.07
C LEU A 105 -2.39 -4.56 -2.66
N LEU A 106 -2.67 -4.85 -1.39
CA LEU A 106 -4.04 -4.88 -0.88
C LEU A 106 -4.71 -3.50 -0.98
N ILE A 107 -4.00 -2.40 -0.62
CA ILE A 107 -4.54 -1.04 -0.75
C ILE A 107 -4.89 -0.72 -2.20
N VAL A 108 -3.95 -0.94 -3.13
CA VAL A 108 -4.17 -0.62 -4.55
C VAL A 108 -5.28 -1.50 -5.14
N THR A 109 -5.32 -2.79 -4.77
CA THR A 109 -6.40 -3.70 -5.20
C THR A 109 -7.75 -3.25 -4.65
N GLY A 110 -7.84 -2.94 -3.35
CA GLY A 110 -9.08 -2.52 -2.73
C GLY A 110 -9.63 -1.21 -3.33
N LEU A 111 -8.77 -0.19 -3.45
CA LEU A 111 -9.16 1.07 -4.11
C LEU A 111 -9.51 0.83 -5.59
N GLY A 112 -8.78 -0.04 -6.28
CA GLY A 112 -9.06 -0.42 -7.67
C GLY A 112 -10.44 -1.09 -7.82
N LEU A 113 -10.83 -1.98 -6.91
CA LEU A 113 -12.16 -2.59 -6.90
C LEU A 113 -13.27 -1.55 -6.76
N MET A 114 -13.07 -0.56 -5.87
CA MET A 114 -14.04 0.53 -5.67
C MET A 114 -14.26 1.40 -6.91
N THR A 115 -13.31 1.43 -7.86
CA THR A 115 -13.45 2.26 -9.08
C THR A 115 -14.45 1.72 -10.08
N GLU A 116 -14.72 0.40 -10.07
CA GLU A 116 -15.51 -0.31 -11.09
C GLU A 116 -15.08 0.04 -12.51
N SER A 117 -13.80 0.25 -12.72
CA SER A 117 -13.24 0.61 -14.01
C SER A 117 -12.48 -0.56 -14.64
N PRO A 118 -12.92 -1.09 -15.80
CA PRO A 118 -12.17 -2.12 -16.51
C PRO A 118 -10.73 -1.70 -16.83
N THR A 119 -10.50 -0.43 -17.13
CA THR A 119 -9.15 0.11 -17.38
C THR A 119 -8.27 -0.03 -16.12
N VAL A 120 -8.82 0.25 -14.93
CA VAL A 120 -8.08 0.09 -13.69
C VAL A 120 -7.78 -1.39 -13.44
N TRP A 121 -8.74 -2.27 -13.64
CA TRP A 121 -8.58 -3.70 -13.34
C TRP A 121 -7.64 -4.42 -14.30
N LEU A 122 -7.71 -4.09 -15.60
CA LEU A 122 -6.96 -4.80 -16.64
C LEU A 122 -5.60 -4.18 -16.96
N ILE A 123 -5.39 -2.90 -16.63
CA ILE A 123 -4.15 -2.20 -16.97
C ILE A 123 -3.45 -1.73 -15.69
N VAL A 124 -4.14 -0.94 -14.84
CA VAL A 124 -3.48 -0.27 -13.71
C VAL A 124 -3.10 -1.27 -12.61
N LEU A 125 -4.00 -2.19 -12.23
CA LEU A 125 -3.68 -3.20 -11.21
C LEU A 125 -2.53 -4.12 -11.66
N PRO A 126 -2.55 -4.77 -12.85
CA PRO A 126 -1.43 -5.58 -13.32
C PRO A 126 -0.11 -4.81 -13.37
N PHE A 127 -0.16 -3.52 -13.78
CA PHE A 127 1.02 -2.67 -13.76
C PHE A 127 1.58 -2.48 -12.35
N PHE A 128 0.75 -2.17 -11.35
CA PHE A 128 1.21 -2.06 -9.95
C PHE A 128 1.72 -3.39 -9.38
N TYR A 129 1.09 -4.52 -9.73
CA TYR A 129 1.58 -5.84 -9.35
C TYR A 129 2.98 -6.09 -9.93
N PHE A 130 3.19 -5.75 -11.20
CA PHE A 130 4.49 -5.83 -11.82
C PHE A 130 5.53 -4.92 -11.14
N VAL A 131 5.17 -3.65 -10.87
CA VAL A 131 6.06 -2.68 -10.20
C VAL A 131 6.50 -3.19 -8.83
N TYR A 132 5.55 -3.64 -7.99
CA TYR A 132 5.90 -4.15 -6.66
C TYR A 132 6.69 -5.46 -6.73
N GLN A 133 6.38 -6.33 -7.68
CA GLN A 133 7.18 -7.54 -7.92
C GLN A 133 8.63 -7.19 -8.30
N ALA A 134 8.84 -6.23 -9.19
CA ALA A 134 10.16 -5.77 -9.59
C ALA A 134 10.93 -5.15 -8.41
N ILE A 135 10.28 -4.28 -7.62
CA ILE A 135 10.88 -3.68 -6.42
C ILE A 135 11.31 -4.76 -5.44
N VAL A 136 10.43 -5.75 -5.17
CA VAL A 136 10.75 -6.88 -4.28
C VAL A 136 11.91 -7.70 -4.81
N CYS A 137 12.00 -7.93 -6.12
CA CYS A 137 13.17 -8.61 -6.72
C CYS A 137 14.47 -7.86 -6.44
N ALA A 138 14.46 -6.52 -6.57
CA ALA A 138 15.64 -5.70 -6.29
C ALA A 138 16.03 -5.72 -4.79
N GLU A 139 15.05 -5.60 -3.89
CA GLU A 139 15.31 -5.69 -2.44
C GLU A 139 15.80 -7.08 -2.04
N GLU A 140 15.20 -8.15 -2.52
CA GLU A 140 15.64 -9.52 -2.21
C GLU A 140 17.03 -9.81 -2.77
N ALA A 141 17.39 -9.26 -3.95
CA ALA A 141 18.75 -9.37 -4.50
C ALA A 141 19.77 -8.67 -3.60
N PHE A 142 19.47 -7.45 -3.14
CA PHE A 142 20.31 -6.72 -2.19
C PHE A 142 20.46 -7.49 -0.86
N LEU A 143 19.35 -7.98 -0.29
CA LEU A 143 19.37 -8.71 0.99
C LEU A 143 20.15 -10.02 0.89
N ARG A 144 20.07 -10.71 -0.26
CA ARG A 144 20.82 -11.94 -0.53
C ARG A 144 22.33 -11.66 -0.58
N GLY A 145 22.76 -10.60 -1.26
CA GLY A 145 24.17 -10.21 -1.29
C GLY A 145 24.69 -9.68 0.03
N ARG A 146 23.80 -9.05 0.86
CA ARG A 146 24.20 -8.45 2.13
C ARG A 146 24.25 -9.42 3.30
N PHE A 147 23.31 -10.38 3.35
CA PHE A 147 23.11 -11.28 4.50
C PHE A 147 23.32 -12.77 4.17
N GLU A 148 23.64 -13.09 2.93
CA GLU A 148 24.08 -14.41 2.42
C GLU A 148 23.30 -15.60 3.01
N ALA A 149 24.01 -16.50 3.74
CA ALA A 149 23.43 -17.69 4.36
C ALA A 149 22.29 -17.35 5.32
N GLY A 150 22.38 -16.24 6.04
CA GLY A 150 21.32 -15.77 6.95
C GLY A 150 20.04 -15.44 6.21
N TYR A 151 20.11 -14.85 5.01
CA TYR A 151 18.94 -14.58 4.20
C TYR A 151 18.40 -15.85 3.53
N ALA A 152 19.28 -16.76 3.09
CA ALA A 152 18.88 -18.06 2.53
C ALA A 152 18.04 -18.87 3.54
N GLN A 153 18.50 -18.97 4.80
CA GLN A 153 17.77 -19.63 5.89
C GLN A 153 16.41 -18.97 6.16
N TYR A 154 16.35 -17.64 6.09
CA TYR A 154 15.10 -16.90 6.25
C TYR A 154 14.12 -17.23 5.12
N CYS A 155 14.58 -17.25 3.86
CA CYS A 155 13.76 -17.61 2.70
C CYS A 155 13.21 -19.03 2.75
N ALA A 156 13.95 -19.98 3.32
CA ALA A 156 13.51 -21.36 3.48
C ALA A 156 12.33 -21.52 4.47
N THR A 157 12.14 -20.54 5.36
CA THR A 157 11.16 -20.64 6.45
C THR A 157 9.97 -19.68 6.35
N VAL A 158 10.09 -18.60 5.56
CA VAL A 158 9.05 -17.57 5.43
C VAL A 158 8.74 -17.33 3.96
N ASN A 159 7.46 -17.38 3.59
CA ASN A 159 7.01 -17.15 2.22
C ASN A 159 7.21 -15.69 1.77
N ARG A 160 7.26 -15.49 0.45
CA ARG A 160 7.52 -14.18 -0.16
C ARG A 160 6.39 -13.18 0.09
N PHE A 161 5.13 -13.56 -0.18
CA PHE A 161 3.94 -12.73 -0.02
C PHE A 161 2.89 -13.42 0.84
N LEU A 162 2.61 -14.71 0.58
CA LEU A 162 1.58 -15.43 1.32
C LEU A 162 1.96 -15.55 2.80
N PRO A 163 1.05 -15.17 3.73
CA PRO A 163 1.32 -15.29 5.15
C PRO A 163 1.52 -16.75 5.59
N THR A 164 2.60 -17.02 6.31
CA THR A 164 2.86 -18.31 6.94
C THR A 164 2.15 -18.34 8.31
N ILE A 165 0.84 -18.66 8.30
CA ILE A 165 -0.06 -18.54 9.46
C ILE A 165 0.47 -19.31 10.68
N GLY A 166 0.97 -20.53 10.49
CA GLY A 166 1.52 -21.36 11.57
C GLY A 166 2.71 -20.74 12.33
N ARG A 167 3.31 -19.68 11.78
CA ARG A 167 4.42 -18.95 12.43
C ARG A 167 3.99 -17.72 13.21
N MET A 168 2.72 -17.28 13.12
CA MET A 168 2.26 -16.02 13.72
C MET A 168 2.60 -15.94 15.21
N ARG A 169 2.23 -16.96 16.00
CA ARG A 169 2.50 -16.97 17.45
C ARG A 169 3.99 -16.76 17.76
N ARG A 170 4.89 -17.45 17.06
CA ARG A 170 6.35 -17.30 17.22
C ARG A 170 6.87 -15.97 16.71
N ALA A 171 6.34 -15.47 15.60
CA ALA A 171 6.74 -14.22 14.97
C ALA A 171 6.47 -13.01 15.87
N PHE A 172 5.35 -13.03 16.61
CA PHE A 172 4.94 -11.95 17.50
C PHE A 172 5.35 -12.15 18.97
N ALA A 173 5.91 -13.31 19.33
CA ALA A 173 6.38 -13.56 20.69
C ALA A 173 7.41 -12.51 21.16
N GLY A 174 7.17 -11.90 22.32
CA GLY A 174 8.03 -10.86 22.90
C GLY A 174 8.06 -9.54 22.11
N THR A 175 7.09 -9.31 21.21
CA THR A 175 6.95 -8.02 20.52
C THR A 175 5.84 -7.19 21.18
N ARG A 176 6.06 -5.86 21.25
CA ARG A 176 5.03 -4.90 21.68
C ARG A 176 4.65 -4.01 20.52
N PHE A 177 3.36 -3.68 20.40
CA PHE A 177 2.86 -2.79 19.36
C PHE A 177 3.05 -1.33 19.80
N HIS A 178 3.74 -0.55 18.98
CA HIS A 178 4.01 0.87 19.20
C HIS A 178 3.17 1.71 18.24
N TRP A 179 1.94 2.05 18.64
CA TRP A 179 0.97 2.76 17.81
C TRP A 179 1.46 4.15 17.36
N LYS A 180 2.14 4.91 18.25
CA LYS A 180 2.71 6.22 17.89
C LYS A 180 3.70 6.11 16.73
N ARG A 181 4.58 5.10 16.78
CA ARG A 181 5.52 4.81 15.69
C ARG A 181 4.81 4.43 14.40
N ALA A 182 3.77 3.58 14.48
CA ALA A 182 3.00 3.16 13.32
C ALA A 182 2.37 4.37 12.62
N VAL A 183 1.62 5.19 13.33
CA VAL A 183 0.97 6.39 12.79
C VAL A 183 2.02 7.38 12.25
N ARG A 184 3.07 7.69 13.01
CA ARG A 184 4.11 8.63 12.60
C ARG A 184 4.80 8.24 11.31
N GLN A 185 5.10 6.95 11.13
CA GLN A 185 5.84 6.48 9.97
C GLN A 185 4.94 6.21 8.77
N ASP A 186 3.66 5.92 8.96
CA ASP A 186 2.73 5.62 7.87
C ASP A 186 1.72 6.73 7.56
N LEU A 187 1.88 7.89 8.17
CA LEU A 187 0.95 9.00 8.07
C LEU A 187 0.57 9.36 6.62
N SER A 188 1.53 9.36 5.71
CA SER A 188 1.28 9.68 4.28
C SER A 188 0.36 8.65 3.61
N THR A 189 0.52 7.36 3.92
CA THR A 189 -0.34 6.32 3.36
C THR A 189 -1.73 6.33 4.00
N LEU A 190 -1.80 6.54 5.32
CA LEU A 190 -3.08 6.71 6.02
C LEU A 190 -3.93 7.81 5.39
N ILE A 191 -3.32 8.97 5.12
CA ILE A 191 -4.02 10.10 4.51
C ILE A 191 -4.40 9.80 3.05
N ALA A 192 -3.48 9.25 2.27
CA ALA A 192 -3.75 8.89 0.88
C ALA A 192 -4.89 7.87 0.76
N LEU A 193 -4.90 6.84 1.63
CA LEU A 193 -5.98 5.87 1.70
C LEU A 193 -7.30 6.53 2.10
N SER A 194 -7.31 7.35 3.17
CA SER A 194 -8.51 8.05 3.62
C SER A 194 -9.11 8.95 2.53
N LEU A 195 -8.26 9.69 1.80
CA LEU A 195 -8.71 10.48 0.66
C LEU A 195 -9.23 9.60 -0.47
N GLY A 196 -8.57 8.48 -0.78
CA GLY A 196 -9.05 7.52 -1.79
C GLY A 196 -10.43 6.98 -1.46
N LEU A 197 -10.66 6.55 -0.20
CA LEU A 197 -11.96 6.03 0.27
C LEU A 197 -13.09 7.07 0.16
N VAL A 198 -12.79 8.36 0.28
CA VAL A 198 -13.77 9.45 0.21
C VAL A 198 -13.96 9.96 -1.22
N LEU A 199 -12.89 10.06 -2.02
CA LEU A 199 -12.94 10.69 -3.34
C LEU A 199 -13.37 9.72 -4.44
N ILE A 200 -13.01 8.43 -4.36
CA ILE A 200 -13.39 7.45 -5.39
C ILE A 200 -14.91 7.33 -5.56
N PRO A 201 -15.75 7.24 -4.49
CA PRO A 201 -17.20 7.23 -4.64
C PRO A 201 -17.74 8.49 -5.34
N LEU A 202 -17.25 9.69 -4.99
CA LEU A 202 -17.65 10.93 -5.66
C LEU A 202 -17.27 10.93 -7.14
N TRP A 203 -16.03 10.51 -7.46
CA TRP A 203 -15.54 10.39 -8.82
C TRP A 203 -16.38 9.39 -9.63
N ARG A 204 -16.73 8.24 -9.04
CA ARG A 204 -17.58 7.22 -9.65
C ARG A 204 -18.97 7.77 -9.96
N ILE A 205 -19.64 8.40 -9.01
CA ILE A 205 -20.97 8.98 -9.18
C ILE A 205 -20.96 10.09 -10.26
N TYR A 206 -19.91 10.91 -10.29
CA TYR A 206 -19.78 11.94 -11.33
C TYR A 206 -19.84 11.36 -12.74
N PHE A 207 -19.22 10.21 -12.99
CA PHE A 207 -19.19 9.60 -14.32
C PHE A 207 -20.39 8.70 -14.62
N LEU A 208 -20.99 8.06 -13.62
CA LEU A 208 -22.12 7.14 -13.80
C LEU A 208 -23.47 7.84 -13.78
N GLU A 209 -23.66 8.76 -12.84
CA GLU A 209 -24.94 9.43 -12.61
C GLU A 209 -24.95 10.91 -13.06
N GLY A 210 -23.78 11.45 -13.34
CA GLY A 210 -23.63 12.80 -13.86
C GLY A 210 -23.42 13.88 -12.80
N ARG A 211 -23.36 15.14 -13.27
CA ARG A 211 -22.97 16.28 -12.43
C ARG A 211 -23.97 16.61 -11.33
N VAL A 212 -25.25 16.33 -11.53
CA VAL A 212 -26.30 16.69 -10.56
C VAL A 212 -26.17 15.84 -9.31
N SER A 213 -26.09 14.51 -9.45
CA SER A 213 -25.88 13.58 -8.34
C SER A 213 -24.56 13.83 -7.62
N ALA A 214 -23.47 14.09 -8.36
CA ALA A 214 -22.19 14.44 -7.78
C ALA A 214 -22.23 15.74 -6.98
N LYS A 215 -22.95 16.78 -7.45
CA LYS A 215 -23.14 18.04 -6.70
C LYS A 215 -23.89 17.84 -5.37
N ALA A 216 -24.87 16.95 -5.33
CA ALA A 216 -25.60 16.64 -4.10
C ALA A 216 -24.69 16.03 -3.01
N LEU A 217 -23.70 15.23 -3.39
CA LEU A 217 -22.74 14.61 -2.47
C LEU A 217 -21.55 15.51 -2.12
N LEU A 218 -21.31 16.57 -2.90
CA LEU A 218 -20.15 17.42 -2.74
C LEU A 218 -19.98 18.03 -1.34
N PRO A 219 -21.03 18.58 -0.67
CA PRO A 219 -20.87 19.14 0.67
C PRO A 219 -20.41 18.12 1.71
N GLN A 220 -20.96 16.92 1.69
CA GLN A 220 -20.57 15.84 2.61
C GLN A 220 -19.13 15.37 2.31
N THR A 221 -18.77 15.27 1.04
CA THR A 221 -17.41 14.89 0.63
C THR A 221 -16.40 15.95 1.08
N LEU A 222 -16.70 17.23 0.86
CA LEU A 222 -15.84 18.33 1.31
C LEU A 222 -15.69 18.34 2.83
N ALA A 223 -16.75 18.12 3.59
CA ALA A 223 -16.69 18.03 5.05
C ALA A 223 -15.75 16.88 5.49
N LYS A 224 -15.88 15.68 4.89
CA LYS A 224 -14.99 14.55 5.17
C LYS A 224 -13.53 14.85 4.81
N VAL A 225 -13.28 15.44 3.65
CA VAL A 225 -11.92 15.84 3.20
C VAL A 225 -11.34 16.88 4.17
N THR A 226 -12.12 17.88 4.59
CA THR A 226 -11.69 18.89 5.55
C THR A 226 -11.26 18.26 6.88
N VAL A 227 -12.06 17.33 7.42
CA VAL A 227 -11.71 16.60 8.64
C VAL A 227 -10.40 15.81 8.47
N ILE A 228 -10.23 15.11 7.35
CA ILE A 228 -8.99 14.36 7.05
C ILE A 228 -7.78 15.31 6.99
N LEU A 229 -7.91 16.46 6.35
CA LEU A 229 -6.82 17.44 6.25
C LEU A 229 -6.48 18.07 7.61
N ILE A 230 -7.49 18.40 8.43
CA ILE A 230 -7.28 18.89 9.79
C ILE A 230 -6.52 17.86 10.62
N LEU A 231 -6.96 16.59 10.60
CA LEU A 231 -6.27 15.50 11.29
C LEU A 231 -4.83 15.32 10.78
N TYR A 232 -4.61 15.45 9.47
CA TYR A 232 -3.27 15.42 8.91
C TYR A 232 -2.39 16.53 9.47
N VAL A 233 -2.87 17.76 9.47
CA VAL A 233 -2.12 18.91 9.97
C VAL A 233 -1.76 18.72 11.45
N ILE A 234 -2.72 18.28 12.27
CA ILE A 234 -2.50 17.98 13.70
C ILE A 234 -1.42 16.89 13.87
N LEU A 235 -1.58 15.75 13.20
CA LEU A 235 -0.65 14.62 13.30
C LEU A 235 0.74 14.99 12.76
N HIS A 236 0.80 15.78 11.69
CA HIS A 236 2.06 16.28 11.13
C HIS A 236 2.77 17.23 12.09
N TYR A 237 2.01 18.12 12.73
CA TYR A 237 2.53 19.02 13.78
C TYR A 237 3.08 18.22 14.97
N LEU A 238 2.31 17.25 15.50
CA LEU A 238 2.74 16.37 16.58
C LEU A 238 4.00 15.57 16.21
N LYS A 239 4.09 15.09 14.96
CA LYS A 239 5.28 14.43 14.42
C LYS A 239 6.50 15.36 14.42
N LYS A 240 6.33 16.61 13.96
CA LYS A 240 7.41 17.63 13.90
C LYS A 240 7.90 18.00 15.31
N ARG A 241 7.00 18.10 16.28
CA ARG A 241 7.30 18.37 17.69
C ARG A 241 7.83 17.16 18.47
N LYS A 242 8.02 16.01 17.81
CA LYS A 242 8.47 14.75 18.44
C LYS A 242 7.53 14.22 19.55
N LEU A 243 6.26 14.63 19.59
CA LEU A 243 5.28 14.19 20.57
C LEU A 243 4.72 12.78 20.25
N LEU A 244 4.99 12.25 19.06
CA LEU A 244 4.71 10.89 18.63
C LEU A 244 5.95 9.97 18.73
N THR A 245 6.79 10.19 19.71
CA THR A 245 7.96 9.31 19.98
C THR A 245 7.59 8.14 20.86
#